data_4349a87d801d9e87c0a93006b90ce740
#
_entry.id   4349a87d801d9e87c0a93006b90ce740
#
_cell.length_a   1.000
_cell.length_b   1.000
_cell.length_c   1.000
_cell.angle_alpha   90.00
_cell.angle_beta   90.00
_cell.angle_gamma   90.00
#
_symmetry.space_group_name_H-M   'P 1'
#
loop_
_entity.id
_entity.type
_entity.pdbx_description
1 polymer ?
#
loop_
_entity_poly.entity_id
_entity_poly.type
_entity_poly.pdbx_seq_one_letter_code
_entity_poly.pdbx_strand_id
1 'polypeptide(L)'
;METSRYTERVNIPFKISQLILILGLGGIGISLLYNSIPVFILISLIPLLCVGSILLLRYPWFILFVIFTINYLILGISRYVSVEGISVIMEILYVLALVLIFIQAALFQNIEWRRAINILSITLCVWTGYCILEIINPTASLEGWILSRGLIFNGLIIVVITSLLCTRYSILKAIIFCLSIFTLLAIVKTLIQYIIGFDSYETKWLNEGG
;
A
#
# COMPACT_ATOMS: atom_id res chain seq x y z
N MET A 1 1.84 9.51 33.04
CA MET A 1 2.86 10.52 32.84
C MET A 1 3.85 10.05 31.75
N GLU A 2 3.32 9.66 30.54
CA GLU A 2 4.12 8.99 29.50
C GLU A 2 3.74 9.44 28.07
N THR A 3 3.11 10.58 27.95
CA THR A 3 2.62 11.11 26.66
C THR A 3 3.60 12.09 25.98
N SER A 4 4.79 12.31 26.57
CA SER A 4 5.69 13.39 26.14
C SER A 4 6.79 13.00 25.15
N ARG A 5 7.02 11.71 24.86
CA ARG A 5 8.12 11.30 23.97
C ARG A 5 7.78 11.19 22.48
N TYR A 6 6.52 11.35 22.12
CA TYR A 6 6.06 11.17 20.72
C TYR A 6 6.08 12.43 19.85
N THR A 7 6.60 13.53 20.37
CA THR A 7 6.61 14.80 19.64
C THR A 7 8.00 15.43 19.49
N GLU A 8 9.05 14.64 19.40
CA GLU A 8 10.24 15.17 18.72
C GLU A 8 9.84 15.35 17.25
N ARG A 9 9.35 16.55 16.98
CA ARG A 9 8.99 17.03 15.66
C ARG A 9 10.24 16.95 14.80
N VAL A 10 10.21 16.15 13.74
CA VAL A 10 11.11 16.35 12.62
C VAL A 10 10.78 17.76 12.10
N ASN A 11 11.41 18.75 12.68
CA ASN A 11 11.38 20.11 12.17
C ASN A 11 12.23 20.11 10.91
N ILE A 12 11.59 19.86 9.78
CA ILE A 12 12.22 20.08 8.48
C ILE A 12 12.46 21.58 8.43
N PRO A 13 13.72 22.03 8.38
CA PRO A 13 13.98 23.45 8.33
C PRO A 13 13.23 24.01 7.12
N PHE A 14 12.53 25.12 7.34
CA PHE A 14 11.73 25.83 6.33
C PHE A 14 12.48 25.98 4.98
N LYS A 15 13.80 26.12 5.03
CA LYS A 15 14.69 26.16 3.86
C LYS A 15 14.66 24.90 3.00
N ILE A 16 14.51 23.71 3.59
CA ILE A 16 14.47 22.44 2.81
C ILE A 16 13.13 22.31 2.08
N SER A 17 12.03 22.68 2.71
CA SER A 17 10.72 22.63 2.05
C SER A 17 10.64 23.64 0.88
N GLN A 18 11.24 24.81 1.05
CA GLN A 18 11.35 25.81 -0.03
C GLN A 18 12.26 25.33 -1.16
N LEU A 19 13.38 24.67 -0.84
CA LEU A 19 14.27 24.11 -1.87
C LEU A 19 13.56 23.04 -2.71
N ILE A 20 12.81 22.13 -2.07
CA ILE A 20 12.03 21.11 -2.76
C ILE A 20 10.98 21.74 -3.68
N LEU A 21 10.32 22.80 -3.22
CA LEU A 21 9.31 23.52 -3.99
C LEU A 21 9.92 24.24 -5.19
N ILE A 22 11.07 24.90 -5.02
CA ILE A 22 11.81 25.57 -6.10
C ILE A 22 12.30 24.56 -7.14
N LEU A 23 12.88 23.44 -6.70
CA LEU A 23 13.33 22.38 -7.61
C LEU A 23 12.16 21.75 -8.37
N GLY A 24 11.02 21.53 -7.69
CA GLY A 24 9.81 21.03 -8.34
C GLY A 24 9.27 21.99 -9.40
N LEU A 25 9.14 23.28 -9.06
CA LEU A 25 8.67 24.32 -9.99
C LEU A 25 9.65 24.53 -11.15
N GLY A 26 10.95 24.53 -10.88
CA GLY A 26 11.99 24.63 -11.91
C GLY A 26 11.95 23.45 -12.88
N GLY A 27 11.80 22.23 -12.35
CA GLY A 27 11.65 21.01 -13.16
C GLY A 27 10.40 21.03 -14.04
N ILE A 28 9.27 21.51 -13.51
CA ILE A 28 8.03 21.70 -14.27
C ILE A 28 8.26 22.68 -15.43
N GLY A 29 8.92 23.82 -15.16
CA GLY A 29 9.25 24.82 -16.19
C GLY A 29 10.12 24.23 -17.31
N ILE A 30 11.15 23.45 -16.95
CA ILE A 30 12.03 22.80 -17.93
C ILE A 30 11.26 21.76 -18.76
N SER A 31 10.38 20.96 -18.15
CA SER A 31 9.61 19.95 -18.87
C SER A 31 8.61 20.52 -19.86
N LEU A 32 8.05 21.70 -19.56
CA LEU A 32 7.19 22.43 -20.48
C LEU A 32 7.97 22.93 -21.70
N LEU A 33 9.24 23.32 -21.53
CA LEU A 33 10.10 23.76 -22.64
C LEU A 33 10.43 22.60 -23.60
N TYR A 34 10.55 21.37 -23.08
CA TYR A 34 10.84 20.19 -23.90
C TYR A 34 9.60 19.56 -24.56
N ASN A 35 8.40 20.07 -24.28
CA ASN A 35 7.12 19.59 -24.84
C ASN A 35 6.91 18.06 -24.69
N SER A 36 7.45 17.48 -23.62
CA SER A 36 7.41 16.05 -23.34
C SER A 36 6.50 15.74 -22.14
N ILE A 37 5.30 15.26 -22.44
CA ILE A 37 4.31 14.87 -21.41
C ILE A 37 4.85 13.87 -20.38
N PRO A 38 5.58 12.79 -20.76
CA PRO A 38 6.14 11.85 -19.79
C PRO A 38 7.14 12.49 -18.82
N VAL A 39 7.99 13.37 -19.31
CA VAL A 39 8.98 14.09 -18.49
C VAL A 39 8.27 15.06 -17.54
N PHE A 40 7.22 15.76 -18.00
CA PHE A 40 6.39 16.62 -17.16
C PHE A 40 5.78 15.84 -15.99
N ILE A 41 5.16 14.67 -16.25
CA ILE A 41 4.56 13.81 -15.23
C ILE A 41 5.63 13.34 -14.23
N LEU A 42 6.77 12.86 -14.73
CA LEU A 42 7.85 12.36 -13.86
C LEU A 42 8.38 13.45 -12.92
N ILE A 43 8.62 14.66 -13.42
CA ILE A 43 9.15 15.76 -12.62
C ILE A 43 8.10 16.29 -11.62
N SER A 44 6.82 16.35 -12.01
CA SER A 44 5.74 16.78 -11.10
C SER A 44 5.48 15.78 -9.96
N LEU A 45 5.82 14.50 -10.16
CA LEU A 45 5.77 13.47 -9.11
C LEU A 45 6.83 13.65 -8.03
N ILE A 46 7.99 14.23 -8.32
CA ILE A 46 9.10 14.37 -7.36
C ILE A 46 8.69 15.13 -6.08
N PRO A 47 8.08 16.33 -6.14
CA PRO A 47 7.63 17.04 -4.94
C PRO A 47 6.59 16.23 -4.16
N LEU A 48 5.67 15.55 -4.86
CA LEU A 48 4.66 14.71 -4.23
C LEU A 48 5.29 13.53 -3.48
N LEU A 49 6.27 12.86 -4.08
CA LEU A 49 7.01 11.77 -3.45
C LEU A 49 7.83 12.28 -2.25
N CYS A 50 8.46 13.44 -2.34
CA CYS A 50 9.17 14.04 -1.23
C CYS A 50 8.24 14.36 -0.05
N VAL A 51 7.11 15.03 -0.31
CA VAL A 51 6.12 15.33 0.73
C VAL A 51 5.53 14.05 1.31
N GLY A 52 5.20 13.08 0.46
CA GLY A 52 4.71 11.77 0.87
C GLY A 52 5.71 11.01 1.76
N SER A 53 6.99 11.00 1.40
CA SER A 53 8.05 10.36 2.19
C SER A 53 8.21 11.01 3.56
N ILE A 54 8.18 12.33 3.62
CA ILE A 54 8.23 13.09 4.87
C ILE A 54 7.01 12.77 5.74
N LEU A 55 5.82 12.73 5.14
CA LEU A 55 4.59 12.39 5.84
C LEU A 55 4.64 10.96 6.42
N LEU A 56 5.12 10.01 5.63
CA LEU A 56 5.28 8.61 6.04
C LEU A 56 6.32 8.45 7.14
N LEU A 57 7.44 9.19 7.08
CA LEU A 57 8.43 9.19 8.15
C LEU A 57 7.88 9.79 9.45
N ARG A 58 7.03 10.81 9.35
CA ARG A 58 6.42 11.45 10.52
C ARG A 58 5.24 10.66 11.09
N TYR A 59 4.46 10.01 10.22
CA TYR A 59 3.26 9.26 10.57
C TYR A 59 3.29 7.88 9.89
N PRO A 60 4.13 6.94 10.35
CA PRO A 60 4.33 5.66 9.67
C PRO A 60 3.05 4.83 9.54
N TRP A 61 2.08 4.99 10.44
CA TRP A 61 0.76 4.34 10.34
C TRP A 61 -0.04 4.76 9.11
N PHE A 62 0.28 5.90 8.49
CA PHE A 62 -0.41 6.39 7.29
C PHE A 62 -0.21 5.44 6.09
N ILE A 63 0.89 4.68 6.05
CA ILE A 63 1.12 3.68 5.00
C ILE A 63 0.03 2.60 4.97
N LEU A 64 -0.60 2.28 6.11
CA LEU A 64 -1.71 1.33 6.15
C LEU A 64 -2.91 1.83 5.35
N PHE A 65 -3.25 3.12 5.45
CA PHE A 65 -4.33 3.71 4.66
C PHE A 65 -4.01 3.69 3.17
N VAL A 66 -2.74 3.97 2.82
CA VAL A 66 -2.28 3.89 1.42
C VAL A 66 -2.44 2.47 0.89
N ILE A 67 -1.99 1.46 1.65
CA ILE A 67 -2.10 0.05 1.28
C ILE A 67 -3.58 -0.35 1.10
N PHE A 68 -4.46 -0.07 2.05
CA PHE A 68 -5.87 -0.44 1.96
C PHE A 68 -6.58 0.29 0.82
N THR A 69 -6.29 1.59 0.63
CA THR A 69 -6.88 2.37 -0.45
C THR A 69 -6.45 1.86 -1.82
N ILE A 70 -5.16 1.63 -2.01
CA ILE A 70 -4.64 1.13 -3.29
C ILE A 70 -5.15 -0.29 -3.56
N ASN A 71 -5.18 -1.16 -2.54
CA ASN A 71 -5.74 -2.51 -2.68
C ASN A 71 -7.20 -2.48 -3.15
N TYR A 72 -8.01 -1.59 -2.59
CA TYR A 72 -9.40 -1.40 -3.01
C TYR A 72 -9.50 -0.89 -4.45
N LEU A 73 -8.69 0.11 -4.81
CA LEU A 73 -8.70 0.72 -6.14
C LEU A 73 -8.17 -0.22 -7.22
N ILE A 74 -7.13 -0.99 -6.95
CA ILE A 74 -6.54 -1.95 -7.90
C ILE A 74 -7.61 -2.95 -8.37
N LEU A 75 -8.41 -3.49 -7.46
CA LEU A 75 -9.49 -4.42 -7.80
C LEU A 75 -10.56 -3.79 -8.71
N GLY A 76 -10.79 -2.48 -8.57
CA GLY A 76 -11.67 -1.72 -9.46
C GLY A 76 -11.03 -1.43 -10.81
N ILE A 77 -9.79 -0.94 -10.81
CA ILE A 77 -9.06 -0.49 -12.00
C ILE A 77 -8.74 -1.67 -12.93
N SER A 78 -8.37 -2.83 -12.38
CA SER A 78 -8.03 -4.03 -13.16
C SER A 78 -9.16 -4.51 -14.08
N ARG A 79 -10.40 -4.12 -13.80
CA ARG A 79 -11.56 -4.44 -14.66
C ARG A 79 -11.63 -3.56 -15.92
N TYR A 80 -11.06 -2.35 -15.85
CA TYR A 80 -11.11 -1.37 -16.94
C TYR A 80 -9.82 -1.31 -17.74
N VAL A 81 -8.71 -1.69 -17.12
CA VAL A 81 -7.39 -1.57 -17.72
C VAL A 81 -6.66 -2.90 -17.55
N SER A 82 -6.46 -3.61 -18.66
CA SER A 82 -5.68 -4.85 -18.69
C SER A 82 -4.18 -4.52 -18.66
N VAL A 83 -3.66 -4.17 -17.48
CA VAL A 83 -2.23 -3.98 -17.26
C VAL A 83 -1.66 -5.22 -16.61
N GLU A 84 -0.82 -5.93 -17.34
CA GLU A 84 -0.05 -7.03 -16.78
C GLU A 84 0.81 -6.54 -15.60
N GLY A 85 0.80 -7.28 -14.49
CA GLY A 85 1.63 -6.95 -13.32
C GLY A 85 1.05 -5.90 -12.39
N ILE A 86 -0.21 -5.49 -12.52
CA ILE A 86 -0.86 -4.53 -11.59
C ILE A 86 -0.79 -5.03 -10.12
N SER A 87 -0.77 -6.34 -9.91
CA SER A 87 -0.62 -6.96 -8.58
C SER A 87 0.74 -6.68 -7.94
N VAL A 88 1.78 -6.46 -8.74
CA VAL A 88 3.15 -6.15 -8.26
C VAL A 88 3.18 -4.82 -7.48
N ILE A 89 2.24 -3.91 -7.77
CA ILE A 89 2.12 -2.64 -7.02
C ILE A 89 1.91 -2.92 -5.54
N MET A 90 1.11 -3.92 -5.18
CA MET A 90 0.88 -4.28 -3.78
C MET A 90 2.13 -4.85 -3.12
N GLU A 91 2.90 -5.68 -3.84
CA GLU A 91 4.17 -6.22 -3.34
C GLU A 91 5.17 -5.09 -3.07
N ILE A 92 5.28 -4.11 -3.99
CA ILE A 92 6.13 -2.92 -3.82
C ILE A 92 5.70 -2.11 -2.58
N LEU A 93 4.40 -1.91 -2.38
CA LEU A 93 3.89 -1.18 -1.21
C LEU A 93 4.20 -1.90 0.11
N TYR A 94 4.12 -3.22 0.14
CA TYR A 94 4.49 -3.99 1.33
C TYR A 94 5.99 -3.89 1.62
N VAL A 95 6.83 -4.00 0.59
CA VAL A 95 8.28 -3.79 0.75
C VAL A 95 8.57 -2.38 1.24
N LEU A 96 7.93 -1.36 0.66
CA LEU A 96 8.08 0.03 1.10
C LEU A 96 7.66 0.20 2.57
N ALA A 97 6.56 -0.42 2.99
CA ALA A 97 6.10 -0.38 4.38
C ALA A 97 7.09 -1.05 5.33
N LEU A 98 7.67 -2.19 4.96
CA LEU A 98 8.71 -2.86 5.75
C LEU A 98 9.97 -2.00 5.87
N VAL A 99 10.45 -1.43 4.75
CA VAL A 99 11.58 -0.49 4.75
C VAL A 99 11.30 0.69 5.68
N LEU A 100 10.10 1.27 5.64
CA LEU A 100 9.68 2.36 6.51
C LEU A 100 9.73 1.93 8.00
N ILE A 101 9.26 0.73 8.33
CA ILE A 101 9.33 0.18 9.68
C ILE A 101 10.78 0.03 10.14
N PHE A 102 11.68 -0.49 9.29
CA PHE A 102 13.10 -0.58 9.61
C PHE A 102 13.76 0.79 9.83
N ILE A 103 13.44 1.78 8.99
CA ILE A 103 13.92 3.15 9.15
C ILE A 103 13.42 3.72 10.48
N GLN A 104 12.14 3.54 10.82
CA GLN A 104 11.55 3.97 12.07
C GLN A 104 12.21 3.29 13.28
N ALA A 105 12.50 2.01 13.19
CA ALA A 105 13.19 1.26 14.24
C ALA A 105 14.63 1.75 14.43
N ALA A 106 15.35 1.99 13.34
CA ALA A 106 16.76 2.40 13.38
C ALA A 106 16.94 3.85 13.84
N LEU A 107 16.11 4.79 13.35
CA LEU A 107 16.29 6.22 13.63
C LEU A 107 15.56 6.69 14.88
N PHE A 108 14.39 6.15 15.17
CA PHE A 108 13.51 6.67 16.23
C PHE A 108 13.29 5.68 17.37
N GLN A 109 13.71 4.42 17.22
CA GLN A 109 13.53 3.33 18.19
C GLN A 109 12.09 3.17 18.71
N ASN A 110 11.11 3.55 17.88
CA ASN A 110 9.69 3.60 18.26
C ASN A 110 8.92 2.30 17.95
N ILE A 111 9.60 1.29 17.40
CA ILE A 111 8.98 0.04 16.97
C ILE A 111 9.17 -1.04 18.03
N GLU A 112 8.08 -1.53 18.55
CA GLU A 112 8.04 -2.67 19.46
C GLU A 112 7.90 -3.98 18.67
N TRP A 113 9.00 -4.59 18.27
CA TRP A 113 9.03 -5.83 17.47
C TRP A 113 8.25 -6.99 18.10
N ARG A 114 8.15 -7.02 19.43
CA ARG A 114 7.40 -8.04 20.15
C ARG A 114 5.92 -8.07 19.76
N ARG A 115 5.34 -6.99 19.28
CA ARG A 115 3.94 -6.94 18.81
C ARG A 115 3.72 -7.73 17.53
N ALA A 116 4.75 -7.94 16.72
CA ALA A 116 4.67 -8.77 15.53
C ALA A 116 4.49 -10.27 15.89
N ILE A 117 4.91 -10.67 17.09
CA ILE A 117 4.80 -12.04 17.58
C ILE A 117 3.47 -12.16 18.33
N ASN A 118 2.42 -12.45 17.59
CA ASN A 118 1.07 -12.70 18.12
C ASN A 118 0.51 -14.00 17.52
N ILE A 119 -0.58 -14.49 18.08
CA ILE A 119 -1.15 -15.78 17.67
C ILE A 119 -1.52 -15.82 16.18
N LEU A 120 -2.01 -14.71 15.64
CA LEU A 120 -2.40 -14.60 14.23
C LEU A 120 -1.17 -14.66 13.31
N SER A 121 -0.10 -13.91 13.62
CA SER A 121 1.13 -13.94 12.82
C SER A 121 1.83 -15.31 12.91
N ILE A 122 1.80 -15.97 14.07
CA ILE A 122 2.34 -17.35 14.22
C ILE A 122 1.53 -18.32 13.36
N THR A 123 0.20 -18.27 13.42
CA THR A 123 -0.66 -19.13 12.60
C THR A 123 -0.43 -18.91 11.11
N LEU A 124 -0.30 -17.66 10.68
CA LEU A 124 0.00 -17.34 9.28
C LEU A 124 1.42 -17.75 8.87
N CYS A 125 2.40 -17.67 9.78
CA CYS A 125 3.73 -18.24 9.54
C CYS A 125 3.68 -19.75 9.30
N VAL A 126 2.93 -20.48 10.13
CA VAL A 126 2.75 -21.94 9.97
C VAL A 126 2.05 -22.23 8.63
N TRP A 127 0.99 -21.49 8.31
CA TRP A 127 0.28 -21.60 7.04
C TRP A 127 1.21 -21.32 5.84
N THR A 128 1.98 -20.24 5.88
CA THR A 128 2.95 -19.88 4.84
C THR A 128 4.01 -20.95 4.70
N GLY A 129 4.53 -21.47 5.81
CA GLY A 129 5.48 -22.57 5.84
C GLY A 129 4.93 -23.85 5.19
N TYR A 130 3.69 -24.19 5.49
CA TYR A 130 3.00 -25.32 4.85
C TYR A 130 2.89 -25.10 3.32
N CYS A 131 2.45 -23.93 2.88
CA CYS A 131 2.35 -23.59 1.45
C CYS A 131 3.71 -23.65 0.72
N ILE A 132 4.80 -23.29 1.39
CA ILE A 132 6.15 -23.42 0.83
C ILE A 132 6.53 -24.90 0.69
N LEU A 133 6.21 -25.73 1.69
CA LEU A 133 6.50 -27.16 1.63
C LEU A 133 5.72 -27.88 0.52
N GLU A 134 4.52 -27.40 0.18
CA GLU A 134 3.74 -27.95 -0.93
C GLU A 134 4.43 -27.84 -2.31
N ILE A 135 5.44 -26.95 -2.46
CA ILE A 135 6.25 -26.88 -3.70
C ILE A 135 7.00 -28.20 -3.95
N ILE A 136 7.35 -28.92 -2.87
CA ILE A 136 8.10 -30.18 -2.95
C ILE A 136 7.21 -31.34 -3.45
N ASN A 137 5.88 -31.14 -3.42
CA ASN A 137 4.93 -32.13 -3.89
C ASN A 137 5.09 -32.38 -5.39
N PRO A 138 5.36 -33.61 -5.87
CA PRO A 138 5.60 -33.91 -7.28
C PRO A 138 4.40 -33.59 -8.19
N THR A 139 3.20 -33.49 -7.63
CA THR A 139 1.95 -33.17 -8.35
C THR A 139 1.64 -31.69 -8.36
N ALA A 140 2.44 -30.86 -7.63
CA ALA A 140 2.21 -29.42 -7.55
C ALA A 140 2.60 -28.73 -8.85
N SER A 141 1.78 -27.76 -9.28
CA SER A 141 2.12 -26.86 -10.38
C SER A 141 2.92 -25.69 -9.84
N LEU A 142 4.19 -25.58 -10.24
CA LEU A 142 5.02 -24.42 -9.89
C LEU A 142 4.43 -23.12 -10.42
N GLU A 143 3.82 -23.13 -11.59
CA GLU A 143 3.14 -21.98 -12.18
C GLU A 143 1.94 -21.55 -11.34
N GLY A 144 1.10 -22.50 -10.92
CA GLY A 144 -0.03 -22.23 -10.02
C GLY A 144 0.43 -21.67 -8.68
N TRP A 145 1.57 -22.16 -8.14
CA TRP A 145 2.14 -21.63 -6.91
C TRP A 145 2.64 -20.18 -7.07
N ILE A 146 3.33 -19.87 -8.18
CA ILE A 146 3.79 -18.51 -8.50
C ILE A 146 2.60 -17.55 -8.63
N LEU A 147 1.51 -17.97 -9.24
CA LEU A 147 0.28 -17.17 -9.35
C LEU A 147 -0.38 -16.93 -7.98
N SER A 148 -0.32 -17.91 -7.09
CA SER A 148 -0.92 -17.86 -5.75
C SER A 148 -0.03 -17.18 -4.69
N ARG A 149 1.23 -16.85 -4.99
CA ARG A 149 2.20 -16.32 -4.02
C ARG A 149 1.68 -15.09 -3.27
N GLY A 150 0.96 -14.21 -3.96
CA GLY A 150 0.38 -13.01 -3.36
C GLY A 150 -0.63 -13.35 -2.25
N LEU A 151 -1.47 -14.36 -2.45
CA LEU A 151 -2.42 -14.81 -1.43
C LEU A 151 -1.69 -15.36 -0.19
N ILE A 152 -0.59 -16.09 -0.39
CA ILE A 152 0.16 -16.76 0.66
C ILE A 152 0.93 -15.73 1.51
N PHE A 153 1.71 -14.84 0.88
CA PHE A 153 2.62 -13.95 1.60
C PHE A 153 1.96 -12.63 2.05
N ASN A 154 1.04 -12.07 1.25
CA ASN A 154 0.46 -10.77 1.56
C ASN A 154 -0.33 -10.80 2.88
N GLY A 155 -1.01 -11.90 3.20
CA GLY A 155 -1.71 -12.07 4.46
C GLY A 155 -0.78 -11.98 5.67
N LEU A 156 0.36 -12.67 5.64
CA LEU A 156 1.36 -12.62 6.70
C LEU A 156 1.97 -11.22 6.83
N ILE A 157 2.39 -10.65 5.71
CA ILE A 157 3.08 -9.35 5.68
C ILE A 157 2.16 -8.24 6.21
N ILE A 158 0.90 -8.17 5.76
CA ILE A 158 -0.02 -7.13 6.21
C ILE A 158 -0.35 -7.25 7.71
N VAL A 159 -0.44 -8.48 8.25
CA VAL A 159 -0.65 -8.69 9.69
C VAL A 159 0.55 -8.20 10.50
N VAL A 160 1.77 -8.50 10.06
CA VAL A 160 2.99 -8.02 10.71
C VAL A 160 3.06 -6.48 10.66
N ILE A 161 2.87 -5.87 9.49
CA ILE A 161 2.89 -4.43 9.32
C ILE A 161 1.82 -3.77 10.21
N THR A 162 0.59 -4.29 10.20
CA THR A 162 -0.51 -3.74 11.00
C THR A 162 -0.23 -3.85 12.50
N SER A 163 0.29 -5.00 12.96
CA SER A 163 0.65 -5.21 14.36
C SER A 163 1.72 -4.25 14.86
N LEU A 164 2.67 -3.88 14.01
CA LEU A 164 3.75 -2.94 14.35
C LEU A 164 3.31 -1.49 14.29
N LEU A 165 2.46 -1.11 13.33
CA LEU A 165 2.07 0.29 13.09
C LEU A 165 0.77 0.70 13.77
N CYS A 166 -0.18 -0.22 13.97
CA CYS A 166 -1.46 0.06 14.61
C CYS A 166 -1.33 0.03 16.14
N THR A 167 -0.60 0.98 16.70
CA THR A 167 -0.28 1.02 18.14
C THR A 167 -1.34 1.71 18.98
N ARG A 168 -2.26 2.48 18.37
CA ARG A 168 -3.28 3.28 19.08
C ARG A 168 -4.69 2.90 18.64
N TYR A 169 -5.61 2.88 19.58
CA TYR A 169 -7.02 2.60 19.32
C TYR A 169 -7.65 3.59 18.32
N SER A 170 -7.21 4.86 18.31
CA SER A 170 -7.64 5.85 17.33
C SER A 170 -7.27 5.48 15.88
N ILE A 171 -6.09 4.89 15.68
CA ILE A 171 -5.65 4.41 14.35
C ILE A 171 -6.53 3.23 13.92
N LEU A 172 -6.78 2.28 14.82
CA LEU A 172 -7.67 1.15 14.56
C LEU A 172 -9.07 1.62 14.15
N LYS A 173 -9.67 2.56 14.91
CA LYS A 173 -10.96 3.15 14.55
C LYS A 173 -10.95 3.78 13.16
N ALA A 174 -9.91 4.55 12.83
CA ALA A 174 -9.80 5.20 11.54
C ALA A 174 -9.66 4.18 10.40
N ILE A 175 -8.92 3.08 10.60
CA ILE A 175 -8.82 1.97 9.64
C ILE A 175 -10.18 1.31 9.43
N ILE A 176 -10.88 0.95 10.51
CA ILE A 176 -12.22 0.33 10.44
C ILE A 176 -13.19 1.27 9.72
N PHE A 177 -13.17 2.56 10.02
CA PHE A 177 -14.01 3.56 9.34
C PHE A 177 -13.70 3.63 7.83
N CYS A 178 -12.41 3.66 7.45
CA CYS A 178 -11.98 3.65 6.06
C CYS A 178 -12.47 2.39 5.32
N LEU A 179 -12.30 1.20 5.92
CA LEU A 179 -12.78 -0.05 5.37
C LEU A 179 -14.31 -0.08 5.25
N SER A 180 -15.03 0.50 6.21
CA SER A 180 -16.50 0.63 6.14
C SER A 180 -16.94 1.50 4.97
N ILE A 181 -16.22 2.60 4.67
CA ILE A 181 -16.49 3.43 3.50
C ILE A 181 -16.26 2.62 2.22
N PHE A 182 -15.15 1.88 2.11
CA PHE A 182 -14.88 1.05 0.93
C PHE A 182 -15.95 -0.03 0.73
N THR A 183 -16.40 -0.66 1.81
CA THR A 183 -17.49 -1.63 1.77
C THR A 183 -18.79 -0.97 1.28
N LEU A 184 -19.11 0.22 1.78
CA LEU A 184 -20.29 0.97 1.33
C LEU A 184 -20.22 1.31 -0.17
N LEU A 185 -19.05 1.77 -0.64
CA LEU A 185 -18.83 2.06 -2.06
C LEU A 185 -18.97 0.80 -2.92
N ALA A 186 -18.48 -0.35 -2.45
CA ALA A 186 -18.65 -1.63 -3.13
C ALA A 186 -20.13 -2.04 -3.21
N ILE A 187 -20.91 -1.86 -2.12
CA ILE A 187 -22.35 -2.13 -2.10
C ILE A 187 -23.08 -1.23 -3.10
N VAL A 188 -22.79 0.07 -3.10
CA VAL A 188 -23.40 1.02 -4.05
C VAL A 188 -23.08 0.62 -5.49
N LYS A 189 -21.83 0.27 -5.79
CA LYS A 189 -21.44 -0.24 -7.13
C LYS A 189 -22.23 -1.50 -7.51
N THR A 190 -22.36 -2.45 -6.59
CA THR A 190 -23.13 -3.69 -6.81
C THR A 190 -24.62 -3.41 -7.06
N LEU A 191 -25.22 -2.46 -6.33
CA LEU A 191 -26.60 -2.04 -6.57
C LEU A 191 -26.77 -1.39 -7.94
N ILE A 192 -25.83 -0.56 -8.37
CA ILE A 192 -25.82 0.05 -9.70
C ILE A 192 -25.76 -1.06 -10.77
N GLN A 193 -24.87 -2.05 -10.62
CA GLN A 193 -24.76 -3.20 -11.53
C GLN A 193 -26.04 -4.04 -11.56
N TYR A 194 -26.72 -4.19 -10.42
CA TYR A 194 -27.99 -4.92 -10.35
C TYR A 194 -29.13 -4.21 -11.08
N ILE A 195 -29.20 -2.87 -11.01
CA ILE A 195 -30.29 -2.07 -11.58
C ILE A 195 -30.05 -1.77 -13.07
N ILE A 196 -28.83 -1.39 -13.42
CA ILE A 196 -28.46 -0.90 -14.76
C ILE A 196 -27.85 -2.02 -15.62
N GLY A 197 -27.25 -3.04 -14.98
CA GLY A 197 -26.47 -4.09 -15.62
C GLY A 197 -24.97 -3.77 -15.63
N PHE A 198 -24.20 -4.68 -16.22
CA PHE A 198 -22.76 -4.52 -16.39
C PHE A 198 -22.48 -3.58 -17.57
N ASP A 199 -21.45 -2.75 -17.41
CA ASP A 199 -20.97 -1.97 -18.54
C ASP A 199 -20.18 -2.82 -19.56
N SER A 200 -19.84 -2.25 -20.72
CA SER A 200 -19.16 -2.97 -21.79
C SER A 200 -17.79 -3.51 -21.38
N TYR A 201 -17.05 -2.80 -20.53
CA TYR A 201 -15.74 -3.23 -20.03
C TYR A 201 -15.87 -4.37 -19.02
N GLU A 202 -16.82 -4.28 -18.12
CA GLU A 202 -17.11 -5.34 -17.14
C GLU A 202 -17.59 -6.62 -17.83
N THR A 203 -18.44 -6.49 -18.84
CA THR A 203 -18.92 -7.63 -19.65
C THR A 203 -17.76 -8.28 -20.40
N LYS A 204 -16.86 -7.49 -20.97
CA LYS A 204 -15.66 -7.99 -21.64
C LYS A 204 -14.76 -8.74 -20.65
N TRP A 205 -14.48 -8.15 -19.49
CA TRP A 205 -13.68 -8.77 -18.44
C TRP A 205 -14.25 -10.12 -17.96
N LEU A 206 -15.59 -10.20 -17.78
CA LEU A 206 -16.27 -11.44 -17.41
C LEU A 206 -16.15 -12.53 -18.47
N ASN A 207 -16.19 -12.16 -19.76
CA ASN A 207 -16.11 -13.10 -20.87
C ASN A 207 -14.68 -13.57 -21.17
N GLU A 208 -13.69 -12.76 -20.91
CA GLU A 208 -12.28 -13.06 -21.14
C GLU A 208 -11.61 -13.80 -19.95
N GLY A 209 -12.37 -14.05 -18.89
CA GLY A 209 -11.93 -14.86 -17.74
C GLY A 209 -11.13 -14.09 -16.70
N GLY A 210 -11.22 -12.75 -16.70
CA GLY A 210 -10.59 -11.90 -15.67
C GLY A 210 -9.09 -11.83 -15.80
#